data_b3e8ebe7e119ef090615806841c848ff
#
_entry.id   b3e8ebe7e119ef090615806841c848ff
#
_cell.length_a   1.000
_cell.length_b   1.000
_cell.length_c   1.000
_cell.angle_alpha   90.00
_cell.angle_beta   90.00
_cell.angle_gamma   90.00
#
_symmetry.space_group_name_H-M   'P 1'
#
loop_
_entity.id
_entity.type
_entity.pdbx_description
1 polymer ?
#
loop_
_entity_poly.entity_id
_entity_poly.type
_entity_poly.pdbx_seq_one_letter_code
_entity_poly.pdbx_strand_id
1 'polypeptide(L)'
;MNISYEQIGHLSVTFPADGCKESAVCKINSTGKTGACSAGDGFIGVVESVNGTQAGVQVAGFAQVSYSGSSTPTPGYLKLSADGSGGVKVDTAGVGYWVVRVDSTAKTLIVKL
;
A
#
# COMPACT_ATOMS: atom_id res chain seq x y z
N MET A 1 20.70 2.13 11.26
CA MET A 1 20.43 0.71 10.97
C MET A 1 19.82 0.55 9.59
N ASN A 2 20.35 -0.33 8.80
CA ASN A 2 19.76 -0.66 7.51
C ASN A 2 18.74 -1.78 7.68
N ILE A 3 17.62 -1.64 7.01
CA ILE A 3 16.57 -2.66 7.00
C ILE A 3 16.61 -3.34 5.65
N SER A 4 16.85 -4.65 5.67
CA SER A 4 16.74 -5.46 4.47
C SER A 4 15.35 -6.06 4.43
N TYR A 5 14.51 -5.56 3.54
CA TYR A 5 13.11 -5.99 3.42
C TYR A 5 12.84 -6.70 2.10
N GLU A 6 13.87 -6.88 1.29
CA GLU A 6 13.70 -7.47 -0.03
C GLU A 6 13.46 -8.97 0.10
N GLN A 7 12.42 -9.45 -0.50
CA GLN A 7 12.10 -10.83 -0.79
C GLN A 7 11.71 -11.73 0.37
N ILE A 8 12.17 -11.47 1.59
CA ILE A 8 11.79 -12.31 2.74
C ILE A 8 10.32 -12.02 3.09
N GLY A 9 9.47 -13.06 2.97
CA GLY A 9 8.05 -12.92 3.19
C GLY A 9 7.29 -12.17 2.10
N HIS A 10 7.97 -11.79 1.03
CA HIS A 10 7.36 -11.10 -0.09
C HIS A 10 6.49 -12.09 -0.88
N LEU A 11 5.21 -11.78 -0.99
CA LEU A 11 4.27 -12.56 -1.77
C LEU A 11 3.55 -11.66 -2.75
N SER A 12 3.64 -12.00 -4.03
CA SER A 12 2.91 -11.33 -5.11
C SER A 12 1.89 -12.26 -5.70
N VAL A 13 0.71 -11.74 -5.96
CA VAL A 13 -0.39 -12.48 -6.58
C VAL A 13 -0.84 -11.71 -7.81
N THR A 14 -1.17 -12.43 -8.88
CA THR A 14 -1.71 -11.85 -10.10
C THR A 14 -3.22 -11.84 -10.04
N PHE A 15 -3.80 -10.66 -10.21
CA PHE A 15 -5.24 -10.45 -10.23
C PHE A 15 -5.67 -9.79 -11.55
N PRO A 16 -6.93 -9.93 -11.97
CA PRO A 16 -7.46 -9.08 -13.03
C PRO A 16 -7.39 -7.61 -12.61
N ALA A 17 -7.00 -6.73 -13.52
CA ALA A 17 -6.86 -5.30 -13.27
C ALA A 17 -8.09 -4.53 -13.71
N ASP A 18 -8.48 -3.53 -12.91
CA ASP A 18 -9.58 -2.63 -13.22
C ASP A 18 -9.27 -1.24 -12.66
N GLY A 19 -8.41 -0.51 -13.35
CA GLY A 19 -8.08 0.86 -12.98
C GLY A 19 -7.00 1.03 -11.93
N CYS A 20 -6.35 -0.04 -11.46
CA CYS A 20 -5.22 0.07 -10.54
C CYS A 20 -3.99 0.61 -11.27
N LYS A 21 -3.08 1.21 -10.51
CA LYS A 21 -1.85 1.82 -11.04
C LYS A 21 -0.64 1.28 -10.32
N GLU A 22 0.47 1.20 -11.01
CA GLU A 22 1.75 0.76 -10.44
C GLU A 22 2.15 1.64 -9.26
N SER A 23 2.75 1.01 -8.27
CA SER A 23 3.23 1.63 -7.02
C SER A 23 2.13 2.19 -6.11
N ALA A 24 0.86 2.04 -6.49
CA ALA A 24 -0.27 2.50 -5.71
C ALA A 24 -0.87 1.38 -4.87
N VAL A 25 -1.48 1.74 -3.74
CA VAL A 25 -2.30 0.80 -2.99
C VAL A 25 -3.57 0.46 -3.77
N CYS A 26 -4.08 -0.72 -3.59
CA CYS A 26 -5.23 -1.22 -4.35
C CYS A 26 -6.18 -2.02 -3.47
N LYS A 27 -7.38 -2.23 -3.98
CA LYS A 27 -8.40 -3.05 -3.35
C LYS A 27 -9.01 -4.01 -4.37
N ILE A 28 -9.70 -5.02 -3.87
CA ILE A 28 -10.52 -5.87 -4.72
C ILE A 28 -11.94 -5.29 -4.76
N ASN A 29 -12.41 -4.97 -5.95
CA ASN A 29 -13.75 -4.43 -6.11
C ASN A 29 -14.82 -5.54 -6.15
N SER A 30 -16.09 -5.14 -6.25
CA SER A 30 -17.22 -6.09 -6.21
C SER A 30 -17.24 -7.07 -7.38
N THR A 31 -16.49 -6.83 -8.44
CA THR A 31 -16.35 -7.74 -9.57
C THR A 31 -15.15 -8.68 -9.43
N GLY A 32 -14.42 -8.62 -8.32
CA GLY A 32 -13.24 -9.45 -8.07
C GLY A 32 -11.98 -8.97 -8.76
N LYS A 33 -11.95 -7.74 -9.23
CA LYS A 33 -10.81 -7.15 -9.93
C LYS A 33 -10.07 -6.16 -9.03
N THR A 34 -8.81 -5.96 -9.32
CA THR A 34 -7.97 -5.01 -8.60
C THR A 34 -8.24 -3.59 -9.10
N GLY A 35 -8.75 -2.77 -8.21
CA GLY A 35 -9.08 -1.37 -8.51
C GLY A 35 -8.31 -0.39 -7.65
N ALA A 36 -8.35 0.89 -8.03
CA ALA A 36 -7.77 1.97 -7.25
C ALA A 36 -8.59 2.21 -5.99
N CYS A 37 -7.91 2.62 -4.91
CA CYS A 37 -8.58 2.98 -3.67
C CYS A 37 -9.05 4.43 -3.70
N SER A 38 -10.22 4.66 -3.11
CA SER A 38 -10.67 6.00 -2.74
C SER A 38 -10.17 6.36 -1.34
N ALA A 39 -10.18 7.63 -1.00
CA ALA A 39 -9.76 8.08 0.33
C ALA A 39 -10.58 7.38 1.43
N GLY A 40 -9.89 6.84 2.40
CA GLY A 40 -10.50 6.11 3.51
C GLY A 40 -10.69 4.61 3.26
N ASP A 41 -10.46 4.13 2.07
CA ASP A 41 -10.58 2.69 1.77
C ASP A 41 -9.48 1.88 2.46
N GLY A 42 -9.83 0.65 2.83
CA GLY A 42 -8.82 -0.37 3.12
C GLY A 42 -8.15 -0.83 1.84
N PHE A 43 -6.92 -1.30 1.95
CA PHE A 43 -6.18 -1.80 0.79
C PHE A 43 -5.69 -3.23 1.05
N ILE A 44 -5.63 -4.03 -0.03
CA ILE A 44 -5.17 -5.41 0.03
C ILE A 44 -3.66 -5.51 -0.15
N GLY A 45 -3.07 -4.56 -0.85
CA GLY A 45 -1.65 -4.58 -1.15
C GLY A 45 -1.24 -3.42 -2.02
N VAL A 46 -0.05 -3.56 -2.60
CA VAL A 46 0.57 -2.55 -3.46
C VAL A 46 0.77 -3.13 -4.84
N VAL A 47 0.36 -2.39 -5.86
CA VAL A 47 0.51 -2.83 -7.25
C VAL A 47 1.98 -2.75 -7.66
N GLU A 48 2.54 -3.88 -8.04
CA GLU A 48 3.93 -3.95 -8.52
C GLU A 48 4.03 -3.72 -10.03
N SER A 49 3.04 -4.22 -10.77
CA SER A 49 3.03 -4.10 -12.22
C SER A 49 1.61 -4.19 -12.75
N VAL A 50 1.37 -3.52 -13.86
CA VAL A 50 0.12 -3.66 -14.63
C VAL A 50 0.50 -4.06 -16.03
N ASN A 51 -0.06 -5.16 -16.51
CA ASN A 51 0.22 -5.68 -17.85
C ASN A 51 -1.10 -6.04 -18.54
N GLY A 52 -1.59 -5.11 -19.33
CA GLY A 52 -2.86 -5.28 -20.00
C GLY A 52 -4.01 -5.37 -18.98
N THR A 53 -4.68 -6.50 -18.95
CA THR A 53 -5.84 -6.75 -18.08
C THR A 53 -5.46 -7.42 -16.76
N GLN A 54 -4.16 -7.53 -16.46
CA GLN A 54 -3.69 -8.19 -15.24
C GLN A 54 -2.78 -7.27 -14.45
N ALA A 55 -2.78 -7.44 -13.13
CA ALA A 55 -1.91 -6.72 -12.22
C ALA A 55 -1.20 -7.69 -11.29
N GLY A 56 0.10 -7.48 -11.09
CA GLY A 56 0.85 -8.13 -10.02
C GLY A 56 0.75 -7.28 -8.76
N VAL A 57 0.28 -7.87 -7.67
CA VAL A 57 0.03 -7.16 -6.42
C VAL A 57 0.81 -7.82 -5.31
N GLN A 58 1.61 -7.02 -4.59
CA GLN A 58 2.26 -7.49 -3.38
C GLN A 58 1.25 -7.48 -2.25
N VAL A 59 0.97 -8.65 -1.67
CA VAL A 59 -0.03 -8.81 -0.62
C VAL A 59 0.57 -9.19 0.73
N ALA A 60 1.86 -9.44 0.80
CA ALA A 60 2.57 -9.76 2.04
C ALA A 60 4.01 -9.27 1.94
N GLY A 61 4.67 -9.15 3.09
CA GLY A 61 6.03 -8.65 3.18
C GLY A 61 6.06 -7.15 3.41
N PHE A 62 7.20 -6.53 3.11
CA PHE A 62 7.39 -5.10 3.32
C PHE A 62 7.26 -4.36 1.99
N ALA A 63 6.54 -3.25 2.00
CA ALA A 63 6.33 -2.46 0.80
C ALA A 63 6.57 -0.99 1.07
N GLN A 64 7.14 -0.29 0.10
CA GLN A 64 7.27 1.15 0.14
C GLN A 64 6.05 1.78 -0.52
N VAL A 65 5.42 2.70 0.18
CA VAL A 65 4.26 3.43 -0.32
C VAL A 65 4.44 4.91 -0.03
N SER A 66 3.79 5.77 -0.83
CA SER A 66 3.72 7.19 -0.52
C SER A 66 2.65 7.44 0.54
N TYR A 67 2.80 8.56 1.26
CA TYR A 67 1.80 8.96 2.24
C TYR A 67 1.46 10.43 2.09
N SER A 68 0.27 10.78 2.56
CA SER A 68 -0.20 12.16 2.62
C SER A 68 -1.09 12.35 3.85
N GLY A 69 -1.73 13.47 3.94
CA GLY A 69 -2.63 13.80 5.06
C GLY A 69 -2.00 14.77 6.04
N SER A 70 -2.79 15.18 7.03
CA SER A 70 -2.39 16.18 8.02
C SER A 70 -1.50 15.62 9.12
N SER A 71 -1.51 14.31 9.35
CA SER A 71 -0.68 13.65 10.36
C SER A 71 0.54 13.03 9.70
N THR A 72 1.71 13.33 10.25
CA THR A 72 2.96 12.70 9.78
C THR A 72 3.09 11.32 10.44
N PRO A 73 3.21 10.24 9.66
CA PRO A 73 3.41 8.93 10.25
C PRO A 73 4.77 8.83 10.94
N THR A 74 4.84 7.99 11.94
CA THR A 74 6.09 7.66 12.65
C THR A 74 6.26 6.15 12.65
N PRO A 75 7.49 5.63 12.73
CA PRO A 75 7.68 4.18 12.86
C PRO A 75 6.93 3.61 14.06
N GLY A 76 6.40 2.43 13.90
CA GLY A 76 5.62 1.74 14.91
C GLY A 76 4.29 1.25 14.36
N TYR A 77 3.38 0.91 15.27
CA TYR A 77 2.06 0.43 14.90
C TYR A 77 1.11 1.61 14.65
N LEU A 78 0.63 1.74 13.43
CA LEU A 78 -0.25 2.82 13.01
C LEU A 78 -1.47 2.27 12.28
N LYS A 79 -2.60 2.95 12.45
CA LYS A 79 -3.78 2.69 11.64
C LYS A 79 -3.71 3.54 10.37
N LEU A 80 -3.82 2.91 9.23
CA LEU A 80 -3.67 3.52 7.92
C LEU A 80 -4.88 3.19 7.04
N SER A 81 -5.20 4.11 6.16
CA SER A 81 -6.14 3.88 5.06
C SER A 81 -5.57 4.50 3.79
N ALA A 82 -6.20 4.24 2.65
CA ALA A 82 -5.81 4.87 1.40
C ALA A 82 -6.07 6.38 1.45
N ASP A 83 -5.20 7.14 0.80
CA ASP A 83 -5.36 8.60 0.75
C ASP A 83 -6.15 9.10 -0.46
N GLY A 84 -6.51 8.21 -1.38
CA GLY A 84 -7.22 8.55 -2.61
C GLY A 84 -6.31 8.97 -3.76
N SER A 85 -5.00 9.03 -3.53
CA SER A 85 -4.02 9.45 -4.54
C SER A 85 -2.95 8.37 -4.80
N GLY A 86 -3.24 7.14 -4.42
CA GLY A 86 -2.34 6.00 -4.62
C GLY A 86 -1.49 5.66 -3.42
N GLY A 87 -1.43 6.49 -2.41
CA GLY A 87 -0.69 6.27 -1.17
C GLY A 87 -1.60 5.97 0.01
N VAL A 88 -1.05 6.20 1.21
CA VAL A 88 -1.74 5.96 2.47
C VAL A 88 -1.77 7.22 3.33
N LYS A 89 -2.63 7.24 4.32
CA LYS A 89 -2.69 8.28 5.35
C LYS A 89 -2.92 7.66 6.72
N VAL A 90 -2.47 8.35 7.75
CA VAL A 90 -2.81 7.98 9.13
C VAL A 90 -4.31 8.23 9.33
N ASP A 91 -5.01 7.20 9.75
CA ASP A 91 -6.47 7.26 9.88
C ASP A 91 -6.91 6.38 11.06
N THR A 92 -7.48 6.98 12.08
CA THR A 92 -7.93 6.25 13.27
C THR A 92 -9.01 5.22 12.96
N ALA A 93 -9.72 5.37 11.85
CA ALA A 93 -10.70 4.38 11.37
C ALA A 93 -10.08 3.34 10.43
N GLY A 94 -8.79 3.42 10.18
CA GLY A 94 -8.09 2.49 9.29
C GLY A 94 -7.74 1.17 9.94
N VAL A 95 -6.98 0.37 9.19
CA VAL A 95 -6.45 -0.92 9.63
C VAL A 95 -5.05 -0.73 10.19
N GLY A 96 -4.71 -1.47 11.24
CA GLY A 96 -3.39 -1.40 11.87
C GLY A 96 -2.33 -2.09 11.04
N TYR A 97 -1.21 -1.40 10.88
CA TYR A 97 -0.01 -1.91 10.20
C TYR A 97 1.23 -1.53 10.99
N TRP A 98 2.29 -2.31 10.84
CA TRP A 98 3.60 -1.95 11.35
C TRP A 98 4.34 -1.14 10.30
N VAL A 99 4.72 0.09 10.67
CA VAL A 99 5.53 0.98 9.84
C VAL A 99 6.96 0.91 10.35
N VAL A 100 7.89 0.52 9.49
CA VAL A 100 9.27 0.27 9.93
C VAL A 100 10.22 1.40 9.54
N ARG A 101 9.83 2.25 8.59
CA ARG A 101 10.63 3.40 8.18
C ARG A 101 9.73 4.48 7.60
N VAL A 102 10.09 5.73 7.86
CA VAL A 102 9.41 6.91 7.29
C VAL A 102 10.47 7.85 6.72
N ASP A 103 10.27 8.29 5.49
CA ASP A 103 11.06 9.34 4.85
C ASP A 103 10.18 10.56 4.65
N SER A 104 10.32 11.54 5.52
CA SER A 104 9.49 12.75 5.49
C SER A 104 9.84 13.69 4.34
N THR A 105 11.02 13.58 3.76
CA THR A 105 11.42 14.38 2.61
C THR A 105 10.76 13.85 1.33
N ALA A 106 10.85 12.55 1.10
CA ALA A 106 10.25 11.92 -0.07
C ALA A 106 8.76 11.63 0.12
N LYS A 107 8.22 11.77 1.33
CA LYS A 107 6.83 11.42 1.67
C LYS A 107 6.53 9.96 1.36
N THR A 108 7.40 9.07 1.81
CA THR A 108 7.24 7.63 1.66
C THR A 108 7.43 6.93 2.99
N LEU A 109 6.89 5.73 3.11
CA LEU A 109 7.10 4.87 4.26
C LEU A 109 7.19 3.41 3.82
N ILE A 110 7.78 2.59 4.68
CA ILE A 110 7.83 1.14 4.48
C ILE A 110 6.89 0.52 5.50
N VAL A 111 5.94 -0.24 5.00
CA VAL A 111 4.89 -0.86 5.79
C VAL A 111 4.94 -2.38 5.63
N LYS A 112 4.65 -3.09 6.71
CA LYS A 112 4.46 -4.55 6.66
C LYS A 112 3.01 -4.84 6.31
N LEU A 113 2.83 -5.47 5.16
CA LEU A 113 1.52 -5.89 4.67
C LEU A 113 1.01 -7.16 5.35
#